data_093eb2ab4171d1b34c3f7fee7b7a6e1a
#
_entry.id   093eb2ab4171d1b34c3f7fee7b7a6e1a
#
_cell.length_a   1.000
_cell.length_b   1.000
_cell.length_c   1.000
_cell.angle_alpha   90.00
_cell.angle_beta   90.00
_cell.angle_gamma   90.00
#
_symmetry.space_group_name_H-M   'P 1'
#
loop_
_entity.id
_entity.type
_entity.pdbx_description
1 polymer ?
#
loop_
_entity_poly.entity_id
_entity_poly.type
_entity_poly.pdbx_seq_one_letter_code
_entity_poly.pdbx_strand_id
1 'polypeptide(L)'
;MRAKLIFIRKRHRDSVLRITVAAILAVSSLAAQPAFEAVSVKPGVSPRTSEQIDPGRLVITGLTLRALIQEAFGVPGYQTAGGPGWVDSDTFDIQATAAGSNSREQLLEMLRPVLASRFGLVLHRETRALSGYSLTADKGGTKLQTSTETQTQIGLRPLVRDEGRSIRVILKKASMASLARYISQRMECPVVDRTGLTGFFDFQQDLTLDAAFDLPRVFFEILPSLGLNLHPAKEPTEILVIDRATKPSAN
;
A
#
# COMPACT_ATOMS: atom_id res chain seq x y z
N MET A 1 -38.98 -15.35 89.11
CA MET A 1 -39.66 -14.05 89.23
C MET A 1 -39.87 -13.45 87.80
N ARG A 2 -40.98 -12.94 87.58
CA ARG A 2 -41.73 -12.63 86.36
C ARG A 2 -40.95 -11.96 85.20
N ALA A 3 -40.93 -12.61 84.04
CA ALA A 3 -40.59 -12.06 82.75
C ALA A 3 -41.77 -11.26 82.20
N LYS A 4 -41.52 -10.02 81.70
CA LYS A 4 -42.50 -9.27 80.93
C LYS A 4 -42.12 -9.32 79.43
N LEU A 5 -42.97 -10.00 78.67
CA LEU A 5 -42.95 -9.92 77.22
C LEU A 5 -43.43 -8.52 76.77
N ILE A 6 -42.62 -7.88 75.92
CA ILE A 6 -43.07 -6.72 75.18
C ILE A 6 -43.13 -7.13 73.70
N PHE A 7 -44.38 -7.09 73.19
CA PHE A 7 -44.74 -7.39 71.85
C PHE A 7 -44.51 -6.14 70.99
N ILE A 8 -43.50 -6.10 70.10
CA ILE A 8 -43.36 -5.00 69.12
C ILE A 8 -43.88 -5.48 67.76
N ARG A 9 -44.91 -4.87 67.37
CA ARG A 9 -45.67 -5.06 66.14
C ARG A 9 -44.86 -4.52 64.94
N LYS A 10 -44.32 -5.41 64.10
CA LYS A 10 -43.56 -5.06 62.90
C LYS A 10 -44.54 -4.64 61.79
N ARG A 11 -44.53 -3.38 61.46
CA ARG A 11 -45.30 -2.80 60.36
C ARG A 11 -44.58 -3.07 59.03
N HIS A 12 -45.12 -3.93 58.20
CA HIS A 12 -44.73 -4.08 56.81
C HIS A 12 -44.97 -2.75 56.06
N ARG A 13 -43.91 -2.17 55.55
CA ARG A 13 -43.94 -1.21 54.47
C ARG A 13 -43.24 -1.81 53.28
N ASP A 14 -44.04 -2.29 52.34
CA ASP A 14 -43.60 -2.74 51.03
C ASP A 14 -43.07 -1.56 50.25
N SER A 15 -41.75 -1.43 50.22
CA SER A 15 -41.06 -0.57 49.30
C SER A 15 -40.81 -1.35 48.00
N VAL A 16 -41.72 -1.17 47.07
CA VAL A 16 -41.52 -1.63 45.68
C VAL A 16 -40.38 -0.85 45.06
N LEU A 17 -39.19 -1.43 45.08
CA LEU A 17 -38.05 -0.89 44.38
C LEU A 17 -38.26 -1.08 42.86
N ARG A 18 -38.76 -0.03 42.21
CA ARG A 18 -38.84 0.03 40.74
C ARG A 18 -37.41 0.14 40.17
N ILE A 19 -36.84 -1.00 39.77
CA ILE A 19 -35.64 -1.05 38.98
C ILE A 19 -36.02 -0.60 37.55
N THR A 20 -35.77 0.67 37.28
CA THR A 20 -35.84 1.19 35.92
C THR A 20 -34.60 0.71 35.20
N VAL A 21 -34.71 -0.35 34.43
CA VAL A 21 -33.68 -0.79 33.49
C VAL A 21 -33.65 0.23 32.35
N ALA A 22 -32.79 1.19 32.44
CA ALA A 22 -32.45 2.05 31.31
C ALA A 22 -31.61 1.21 30.34
N ALA A 23 -32.26 0.64 29.35
CA ALA A 23 -31.59 0.04 28.20
C ALA A 23 -30.87 1.17 27.43
N ILE A 24 -29.58 1.34 27.68
CA ILE A 24 -28.71 2.17 26.87
C ILE A 24 -28.54 1.45 25.55
N LEU A 25 -29.34 1.80 24.56
CA LEU A 25 -29.10 1.50 23.16
C LEU A 25 -27.82 2.23 22.74
N ALA A 26 -26.67 1.57 22.90
CA ALA A 26 -25.45 1.95 22.24
C ALA A 26 -25.66 1.76 20.74
N VAL A 27 -26.16 2.77 20.07
CA VAL A 27 -26.11 2.87 18.61
C VAL A 27 -24.63 3.02 18.26
N SER A 28 -23.96 1.88 18.08
CA SER A 28 -22.66 1.86 17.42
C SER A 28 -22.90 2.44 16.04
N SER A 29 -22.55 3.70 15.84
CA SER A 29 -22.43 4.31 14.52
C SER A 29 -21.37 3.49 13.79
N LEU A 30 -21.80 2.47 13.07
CA LEU A 30 -20.96 1.81 12.09
C LEU A 30 -20.68 2.90 11.05
N ALA A 31 -19.54 3.58 11.21
CA ALA A 31 -19.11 4.54 10.21
C ALA A 31 -19.08 3.76 8.89
N ALA A 32 -20.03 4.07 8.01
CA ALA A 32 -20.09 3.43 6.70
C ALA A 32 -18.73 3.66 6.04
N GLN A 33 -18.05 2.59 5.70
CA GLN A 33 -16.79 2.73 4.98
C GLN A 33 -17.08 3.49 3.69
N PRO A 34 -16.26 4.47 3.34
CA PRO A 34 -16.45 5.21 2.11
C PRO A 34 -16.53 4.24 0.93
N ALA A 35 -17.56 4.38 0.13
CA ALA A 35 -17.85 3.51 -1.00
C ALA A 35 -18.20 4.35 -2.24
N PHE A 36 -18.01 3.77 -3.41
CA PHE A 36 -18.47 4.41 -4.63
C PHE A 36 -20.01 4.39 -4.71
N GLU A 37 -20.59 5.49 -5.16
CA GLU A 37 -22.02 5.64 -5.43
C GLU A 37 -22.42 4.92 -6.73
N ALA A 38 -21.55 4.96 -7.72
CA ALA A 38 -21.75 4.30 -9.01
C ALA A 38 -20.43 3.68 -9.49
N VAL A 39 -20.51 2.47 -10.02
CA VAL A 39 -19.37 1.72 -10.56
C VAL A 39 -19.79 0.99 -11.82
N SER A 40 -19.02 1.17 -12.89
CA SER A 40 -19.07 0.37 -14.11
C SER A 40 -17.75 -0.38 -14.26
N VAL A 41 -17.84 -1.69 -14.55
CA VAL A 41 -16.72 -2.56 -14.88
C VAL A 41 -17.02 -3.23 -16.20
N LYS A 42 -16.14 -3.06 -17.20
CA LYS A 42 -16.32 -3.63 -18.55
C LYS A 42 -15.04 -4.31 -19.01
N PRO A 43 -15.09 -5.31 -19.90
CA PRO A 43 -13.89 -5.78 -20.59
C PRO A 43 -13.18 -4.62 -21.27
N GLY A 44 -11.86 -4.55 -21.13
CA GLY A 44 -11.03 -3.52 -21.74
C GLY A 44 -10.96 -3.73 -23.25
N VAL A 45 -11.13 -2.65 -23.99
CA VAL A 45 -11.06 -2.65 -25.46
C VAL A 45 -9.88 -1.84 -25.99
N SER A 46 -9.23 -1.07 -25.13
CA SER A 46 -8.10 -0.20 -25.49
C SER A 46 -6.77 -0.94 -25.34
N PRO A 47 -5.87 -0.82 -26.33
CA PRO A 47 -4.51 -1.30 -26.21
C PRO A 47 -3.64 -0.42 -25.29
N ARG A 48 -4.17 0.73 -24.86
CA ARG A 48 -3.47 1.67 -23.99
C ARG A 48 -4.02 1.58 -22.58
N THR A 49 -3.12 1.57 -21.63
CA THR A 49 -3.46 1.69 -20.21
C THR A 49 -3.48 3.15 -19.79
N SER A 50 -4.46 3.53 -19.01
CA SER A 50 -4.50 4.87 -18.40
C SER A 50 -5.20 4.81 -17.05
N GLU A 51 -4.78 5.70 -16.16
CA GLU A 51 -5.42 5.96 -14.87
C GLU A 51 -5.63 7.46 -14.75
N GLN A 52 -6.87 7.87 -14.50
CA GLN A 52 -7.23 9.23 -14.19
C GLN A 52 -7.96 9.25 -12.86
N ILE A 53 -7.42 9.99 -11.92
CA ILE A 53 -7.98 10.15 -10.59
C ILE A 53 -8.22 11.63 -10.34
N ASP A 54 -9.51 11.97 -10.23
CA ASP A 54 -9.98 13.29 -9.84
C ASP A 54 -10.65 13.19 -8.47
N PRO A 55 -10.84 14.28 -7.73
CA PRO A 55 -11.60 14.27 -6.49
C PRO A 55 -12.98 13.65 -6.68
N GLY A 56 -13.23 12.50 -6.06
CA GLY A 56 -14.50 11.75 -6.19
C GLY A 56 -14.68 10.94 -7.46
N ARG A 57 -13.69 10.84 -8.35
CA ARG A 57 -13.79 10.07 -9.59
C ARG A 57 -12.55 9.25 -9.86
N LEU A 58 -12.76 7.98 -10.21
CA LEU A 58 -11.72 7.04 -10.64
C LEU A 58 -12.06 6.52 -12.03
N VAL A 59 -11.16 6.69 -12.99
CA VAL A 59 -11.26 6.11 -14.33
C VAL A 59 -9.98 5.33 -14.60
N ILE A 60 -10.13 4.04 -14.81
CA ILE A 60 -9.06 3.12 -15.18
C ILE A 60 -9.40 2.48 -16.51
N THR A 61 -8.45 2.44 -17.43
CA THR A 61 -8.63 1.84 -18.76
C THR A 61 -7.53 0.83 -19.01
N GLY A 62 -7.89 -0.36 -19.48
CA GLY A 62 -6.96 -1.35 -19.99
C GLY A 62 -6.05 -2.01 -18.95
N LEU A 63 -6.39 -2.02 -17.65
CA LEU A 63 -5.62 -2.73 -16.64
C LEU A 63 -6.09 -4.18 -16.47
N THR A 64 -5.13 -5.08 -16.25
CA THR A 64 -5.42 -6.47 -15.86
C THR A 64 -5.94 -6.55 -14.44
N LEU A 65 -6.63 -7.64 -14.08
CA LEU A 65 -7.10 -7.81 -12.70
C LEU A 65 -5.94 -7.79 -11.71
N ARG A 66 -4.79 -8.40 -12.05
CA ARG A 66 -3.60 -8.33 -11.19
C ARG A 66 -3.14 -6.90 -10.97
N ALA A 67 -3.04 -6.10 -12.01
CA ALA A 67 -2.66 -4.68 -11.89
C ALA A 67 -3.67 -3.89 -11.07
N LEU A 68 -4.98 -4.13 -11.22
CA LEU A 68 -6.02 -3.53 -10.39
C LEU A 68 -5.88 -3.88 -8.90
N ILE A 69 -5.52 -5.14 -8.58
CA ILE A 69 -5.23 -5.58 -7.21
C ILE A 69 -3.99 -4.85 -6.68
N GLN A 70 -2.92 -4.75 -7.46
CA GLN A 70 -1.70 -4.07 -7.07
C GLN A 70 -1.96 -2.60 -6.73
N GLU A 71 -2.71 -1.89 -7.56
CA GLU A 71 -3.12 -0.50 -7.30
C GLU A 71 -4.01 -0.39 -6.04
N ALA A 72 -5.07 -1.20 -5.96
CA ALA A 72 -6.02 -1.14 -4.86
C ALA A 72 -5.41 -1.47 -3.49
N PHE A 73 -4.43 -2.35 -3.44
CA PHE A 73 -3.78 -2.77 -2.20
C PHE A 73 -2.43 -2.09 -1.96
N GLY A 74 -1.93 -1.31 -2.91
CA GLY A 74 -0.66 -0.60 -2.82
C GLY A 74 0.54 -1.55 -2.73
N VAL A 75 0.48 -2.70 -3.42
CA VAL A 75 1.54 -3.72 -3.40
C VAL A 75 2.24 -3.79 -4.76
N PRO A 76 3.55 -3.92 -4.82
CA PRO A 76 4.29 -4.09 -6.07
C PRO A 76 4.03 -5.46 -6.71
N GLY A 77 4.38 -5.60 -7.99
CA GLY A 77 4.13 -6.79 -8.79
C GLY A 77 4.61 -8.08 -8.16
N TYR A 78 5.83 -8.09 -7.65
CA TYR A 78 6.44 -9.27 -7.02
C TYR A 78 5.77 -9.70 -5.70
N GLN A 79 4.89 -8.86 -5.12
CA GLN A 79 4.12 -9.18 -3.93
C GLN A 79 2.72 -9.72 -4.23
N THR A 80 2.42 -10.08 -5.48
CA THR A 80 1.15 -10.72 -5.84
C THR A 80 1.39 -12.06 -6.51
N ALA A 81 0.60 -13.06 -6.15
CA ALA A 81 0.72 -14.42 -6.69
C ALA A 81 -0.65 -15.09 -6.87
N GLY A 82 -0.66 -16.26 -7.52
CA GLY A 82 -1.86 -17.08 -7.67
C GLY A 82 -2.86 -16.52 -8.68
N GLY A 83 -4.08 -17.06 -8.63
CA GLY A 83 -5.15 -16.74 -9.56
C GLY A 83 -5.10 -17.50 -10.89
N PRO A 84 -6.22 -17.53 -11.63
CA PRO A 84 -6.27 -18.13 -12.95
C PRO A 84 -5.54 -17.27 -14.00
N GLY A 85 -5.03 -17.88 -15.07
CA GLY A 85 -4.18 -17.21 -16.07
C GLY A 85 -4.75 -15.92 -16.67
N TRP A 86 -6.07 -15.79 -16.79
CA TRP A 86 -6.71 -14.60 -17.35
C TRP A 86 -6.51 -13.35 -16.48
N VAL A 87 -6.16 -13.47 -15.20
CA VAL A 87 -5.91 -12.30 -14.32
C VAL A 87 -4.71 -11.47 -14.79
N ASP A 88 -3.85 -12.06 -15.62
CA ASP A 88 -2.65 -11.42 -16.16
C ASP A 88 -2.82 -10.97 -17.63
N SER A 89 -3.85 -11.45 -18.32
CA SER A 89 -4.02 -11.23 -19.75
C SER A 89 -5.25 -10.41 -20.11
N ASP A 90 -6.36 -10.65 -19.42
CA ASP A 90 -7.61 -9.93 -19.72
C ASP A 90 -7.59 -8.56 -19.06
N THR A 91 -7.92 -7.55 -19.83
CA THR A 91 -7.95 -6.17 -19.35
C THR A 91 -9.38 -5.70 -19.07
N PHE A 92 -9.50 -4.71 -18.19
CA PHE A 92 -10.77 -4.15 -17.77
C PHE A 92 -10.71 -2.62 -17.73
N ASP A 93 -11.86 -2.04 -18.03
CA ASP A 93 -12.11 -0.61 -17.88
C ASP A 93 -13.04 -0.40 -16.70
N ILE A 94 -12.64 0.47 -15.77
CA ILE A 94 -13.40 0.79 -14.56
C ILE A 94 -13.69 2.28 -14.54
N GLN A 95 -14.96 2.65 -14.33
CA GLN A 95 -15.37 4.00 -14.04
C GLN A 95 -16.16 4.00 -12.74
N ALA A 96 -15.73 4.81 -11.79
CA ALA A 96 -16.35 4.89 -10.48
C ALA A 96 -16.47 6.33 -10.00
N THR A 97 -17.57 6.65 -9.32
CA THR A 97 -17.82 7.95 -8.69
C THR A 97 -18.12 7.76 -7.22
N ALA A 98 -17.57 8.62 -6.38
CA ALA A 98 -17.78 8.64 -4.95
C ALA A 98 -18.34 10.00 -4.50
N ALA A 99 -19.05 10.02 -3.39
CA ALA A 99 -19.52 11.26 -2.78
C ALA A 99 -18.34 12.11 -2.28
N GLY A 100 -18.43 13.41 -2.50
CA GLY A 100 -17.48 14.39 -1.97
C GLY A 100 -16.09 14.35 -2.62
N SER A 101 -15.13 14.98 -1.98
CA SER A 101 -13.73 15.03 -2.41
C SER A 101 -12.94 13.94 -1.70
N ASN A 102 -12.38 13.00 -2.44
CA ASN A 102 -11.61 11.88 -1.92
C ASN A 102 -10.18 11.92 -2.46
N SER A 103 -9.21 11.53 -1.62
CA SER A 103 -7.84 11.38 -2.06
C SER A 103 -7.67 10.15 -2.97
N ARG A 104 -6.54 10.06 -3.68
CA ARG A 104 -6.19 8.88 -4.49
C ARG A 104 -6.24 7.60 -3.65
N GLU A 105 -5.65 7.64 -2.47
CA GLU A 105 -5.58 6.50 -1.56
C GLU A 105 -6.98 6.03 -1.14
N GLN A 106 -7.88 6.97 -0.82
CA GLN A 106 -9.26 6.67 -0.46
C GLN A 106 -10.02 6.01 -1.62
N LEU A 107 -9.88 6.54 -2.85
CA LEU A 107 -10.52 5.96 -4.02
C LEU A 107 -10.00 4.55 -4.33
N LEU A 108 -8.70 4.30 -4.16
CA LEU A 108 -8.12 2.98 -4.33
C LEU A 108 -8.56 2.00 -3.23
N GLU A 109 -8.75 2.46 -1.99
CA GLU A 109 -9.34 1.63 -0.94
C GLU A 109 -10.80 1.26 -1.23
N MET A 110 -11.60 2.19 -1.76
CA MET A 110 -12.96 1.91 -2.21
C MET A 110 -13.03 0.91 -3.38
N LEU A 111 -11.94 0.78 -4.16
CA LEU A 111 -11.87 -0.19 -5.24
C LEU A 111 -11.83 -1.65 -4.72
N ARG A 112 -11.27 -1.91 -3.53
CA ARG A 112 -11.17 -3.27 -2.95
C ARG A 112 -12.51 -4.01 -2.87
N PRO A 113 -13.59 -3.45 -2.27
CA PRO A 113 -14.89 -4.11 -2.26
C PRO A 113 -15.50 -4.27 -3.66
N VAL A 114 -15.19 -3.37 -4.61
CA VAL A 114 -15.61 -3.52 -6.00
C VAL A 114 -14.96 -4.75 -6.63
N LEU A 115 -13.64 -4.91 -6.47
CA LEU A 115 -12.94 -6.10 -6.96
C LEU A 115 -13.48 -7.38 -6.31
N ALA A 116 -13.74 -7.36 -5.01
CA ALA A 116 -14.33 -8.50 -4.31
C ALA A 116 -15.72 -8.88 -4.88
N SER A 117 -16.59 -7.90 -5.09
CA SER A 117 -17.97 -8.16 -5.54
C SER A 117 -18.07 -8.46 -7.04
N ARG A 118 -17.35 -7.72 -7.89
CA ARG A 118 -17.46 -7.84 -9.35
C ARG A 118 -16.68 -9.02 -9.92
N PHE A 119 -15.54 -9.35 -9.29
CA PHE A 119 -14.68 -10.45 -9.73
C PHE A 119 -14.76 -11.68 -8.80
N GLY A 120 -15.65 -11.70 -7.81
CA GLY A 120 -15.68 -12.77 -6.82
C GLY A 120 -14.31 -13.01 -6.18
N LEU A 121 -13.52 -11.93 -6.03
CA LEU A 121 -12.13 -11.99 -5.64
C LEU A 121 -12.00 -12.40 -4.17
N VAL A 122 -11.20 -13.44 -3.94
CA VAL A 122 -10.79 -13.91 -2.61
C VAL A 122 -9.27 -13.87 -2.54
N LEU A 123 -8.76 -13.21 -1.51
CA LEU A 123 -7.33 -13.02 -1.29
C LEU A 123 -6.97 -13.46 0.13
N HIS A 124 -5.74 -13.99 0.28
CA HIS A 124 -5.10 -14.08 1.59
C HIS A 124 -3.69 -13.51 1.55
N ARG A 125 -3.13 -13.25 2.74
CA ARG A 125 -1.73 -12.83 2.89
C ARG A 125 -0.92 -13.99 3.43
N GLU A 126 0.26 -14.19 2.86
CA GLU A 126 1.23 -15.14 3.39
C GLU A 126 2.64 -14.57 3.30
N THR A 127 3.55 -15.09 4.12
CA THR A 127 4.96 -14.70 4.05
C THR A 127 5.74 -15.75 3.27
N ARG A 128 6.45 -15.31 2.21
CA ARG A 128 7.38 -16.14 1.43
C ARG A 128 8.78 -15.57 1.50
N ALA A 129 9.77 -16.46 1.48
CA ALA A 129 11.16 -16.06 1.29
C ALA A 129 11.41 -15.79 -0.19
N LEU A 130 11.45 -14.54 -0.60
CA LEU A 130 11.72 -14.14 -1.98
C LEU A 130 13.20 -13.78 -2.15
N SER A 131 13.75 -14.10 -3.32
CA SER A 131 15.08 -13.63 -3.72
C SER A 131 15.04 -12.12 -3.95
N GLY A 132 15.96 -11.41 -3.36
CA GLY A 132 16.07 -9.97 -3.43
C GLY A 132 17.44 -9.49 -2.95
N TYR A 133 17.47 -8.33 -2.29
CA TYR A 133 18.73 -7.73 -1.85
C TYR A 133 18.59 -7.10 -0.45
N SER A 134 19.69 -7.14 0.29
CA SER A 134 19.90 -6.31 1.48
C SER A 134 20.68 -5.06 1.07
N LEU A 135 20.14 -3.88 1.36
CA LEU A 135 20.84 -2.60 1.23
C LEU A 135 21.69 -2.39 2.49
N THR A 136 23.00 -2.26 2.34
CA THR A 136 23.94 -2.09 3.45
C THR A 136 24.79 -0.85 3.26
N ALA A 137 25.32 -0.30 4.36
CA ALA A 137 26.33 0.76 4.30
C ALA A 137 27.73 0.17 4.27
N ASP A 138 28.66 0.84 3.57
CA ASP A 138 30.07 0.49 3.56
C ASP A 138 30.70 0.68 4.93
N LYS A 139 31.70 -0.13 5.25
CA LYS A 139 32.50 0.00 6.47
C LYS A 139 33.25 1.34 6.55
N GLY A 140 33.56 1.94 5.42
CA GLY A 140 34.20 3.25 5.29
C GLY A 140 33.26 4.45 5.47
N GLY A 141 31.98 4.19 5.74
CA GLY A 141 30.95 5.21 5.89
C GLY A 141 30.28 5.58 4.55
N THR A 142 29.31 6.48 4.62
CA THR A 142 28.54 6.94 3.47
C THR A 142 28.92 8.36 3.07
N LYS A 143 28.70 8.71 1.81
CA LYS A 143 28.84 10.09 1.29
C LYS A 143 27.52 10.87 1.33
N LEU A 144 26.53 10.31 2.01
CA LEU A 144 25.23 10.94 2.19
C LEU A 144 25.33 12.11 3.16
N GLN A 145 24.66 13.19 2.88
CA GLN A 145 24.58 14.35 3.77
C GLN A 145 23.28 14.29 4.58
N THR A 146 23.33 14.69 5.85
CA THR A 146 22.11 14.83 6.65
C THR A 146 21.22 15.89 6.02
N SER A 147 19.97 15.56 5.79
CA SER A 147 19.03 16.43 5.10
C SER A 147 18.52 17.56 5.98
N THR A 148 18.45 18.75 5.38
CA THR A 148 17.73 19.93 5.90
C THR A 148 16.47 20.23 5.08
N GLU A 149 16.15 19.42 4.08
CA GLU A 149 15.01 19.61 3.18
C GLU A 149 13.67 19.35 3.90
N THR A 150 12.63 19.99 3.42
CA THR A 150 11.26 19.85 3.97
C THR A 150 10.45 18.81 3.24
N GLN A 151 10.78 18.51 1.98
CA GLN A 151 10.04 17.59 1.13
C GLN A 151 10.89 16.40 0.71
N THR A 152 10.29 15.21 0.69
CA THR A 152 10.94 14.00 0.22
C THR A 152 10.90 13.93 -1.30
N GLN A 153 12.05 13.68 -1.92
CA GLN A 153 12.18 13.37 -3.34
C GLN A 153 13.19 12.26 -3.53
N ILE A 154 12.80 11.20 -4.21
CA ILE A 154 13.70 10.11 -4.64
C ILE A 154 13.43 9.87 -6.12
N GLY A 155 14.46 9.89 -6.94
CA GLY A 155 14.25 9.70 -8.37
C GLY A 155 15.53 9.61 -9.19
N LEU A 156 15.35 8.98 -10.35
CA LEU A 156 16.29 8.94 -11.45
C LEU A 156 15.68 9.75 -12.60
N ARG A 157 16.31 10.83 -13.02
CA ARG A 157 15.81 11.69 -14.09
C ARG A 157 16.77 11.66 -15.27
N PRO A 158 16.33 11.21 -16.46
CA PRO A 158 17.12 11.35 -17.68
C PRO A 158 17.46 12.82 -17.91
N LEU A 159 18.70 13.08 -18.29
CA LEU A 159 19.14 14.41 -18.72
C LEU A 159 18.99 14.52 -20.23
N VAL A 160 18.46 15.64 -20.70
CA VAL A 160 18.18 15.86 -22.14
C VAL A 160 19.48 15.97 -22.96
N ARG A 161 20.59 16.34 -22.31
CA ARG A 161 21.91 16.34 -22.91
C ARG A 161 22.40 14.90 -23.14
N ASP A 162 23.21 14.68 -24.14
CA ASP A 162 23.87 13.40 -24.46
C ASP A 162 22.90 12.29 -24.92
N GLU A 163 21.82 12.64 -25.60
CA GLU A 163 20.84 11.70 -26.15
C GLU A 163 20.26 10.72 -25.10
N GLY A 164 20.15 11.17 -23.84
CA GLY A 164 19.59 10.38 -22.76
C GLY A 164 20.55 9.38 -22.11
N ARG A 165 21.85 9.45 -22.43
CA ARG A 165 22.89 8.63 -21.79
C ARG A 165 23.27 9.10 -20.39
N SER A 166 22.85 10.29 -20.00
CA SER A 166 23.08 10.82 -18.65
C SER A 166 21.81 10.86 -17.84
N ILE A 167 21.93 10.48 -16.58
CA ILE A 167 20.84 10.52 -15.60
C ILE A 167 21.25 11.35 -14.39
N ARG A 168 20.29 12.05 -13.82
CA ARG A 168 20.41 12.67 -12.51
C ARG A 168 19.77 11.81 -11.45
N VAL A 169 20.57 11.44 -10.46
CA VAL A 169 20.10 10.80 -9.25
C VAL A 169 19.79 11.85 -8.21
N ILE A 170 18.61 11.79 -7.63
CA ILE A 170 18.15 12.75 -6.63
C ILE A 170 17.66 11.99 -5.42
N LEU A 171 18.25 12.28 -4.27
CA LEU A 171 17.72 11.94 -2.94
C LEU A 171 17.60 13.26 -2.17
N LYS A 172 16.41 13.60 -1.73
CA LYS A 172 16.14 14.72 -0.83
C LYS A 172 15.25 14.22 0.29
N LYS A 173 15.60 14.49 1.52
CA LYS A 173 14.91 14.03 2.72
C LYS A 173 14.51 12.54 2.63
N ALA A 174 15.44 11.72 2.13
CA ALA A 174 15.22 10.29 1.94
C ALA A 174 15.71 9.49 3.15
N SER A 175 14.84 8.68 3.78
CA SER A 175 15.29 7.65 4.71
C SER A 175 15.82 6.45 3.93
N MET A 176 16.70 5.64 4.54
CA MET A 176 17.20 4.42 3.90
C MET A 176 16.07 3.43 3.61
N ALA A 177 15.07 3.35 4.47
CA ALA A 177 13.87 2.56 4.21
C ALA A 177 13.08 3.05 2.98
N SER A 178 13.00 4.39 2.75
CA SER A 178 12.34 4.93 1.55
C SER A 178 13.17 4.70 0.29
N LEU A 179 14.49 4.75 0.38
CA LEU A 179 15.40 4.41 -0.71
C LEU A 179 15.30 2.91 -1.07
N ALA A 180 15.34 2.03 -0.08
CA ALA A 180 15.19 0.59 -0.29
C ALA A 180 13.87 0.26 -0.98
N ARG A 181 12.76 0.88 -0.54
CA ARG A 181 11.44 0.73 -1.18
C ARG A 181 11.44 1.24 -2.62
N TYR A 182 12.06 2.38 -2.90
CA TYR A 182 12.18 2.91 -4.26
C TYR A 182 12.94 1.94 -5.18
N ILE A 183 14.08 1.40 -4.71
CA ILE A 183 14.86 0.41 -5.45
C ILE A 183 14.04 -0.86 -5.66
N SER A 184 13.37 -1.34 -4.62
CA SER A 184 12.51 -2.54 -4.64
C SER A 184 11.43 -2.45 -5.74
N GLN A 185 10.75 -1.31 -5.84
CA GLN A 185 9.74 -1.07 -6.88
C GLN A 185 10.32 -1.05 -8.30
N ARG A 186 11.56 -0.57 -8.45
CA ARG A 186 12.23 -0.46 -9.76
C ARG A 186 12.90 -1.76 -10.21
N MET A 187 13.34 -2.57 -9.27
CA MET A 187 13.95 -3.88 -9.53
C MET A 187 12.94 -5.03 -9.48
N GLU A 188 11.69 -4.74 -9.13
CA GLU A 188 10.61 -5.72 -8.95
C GLU A 188 10.99 -6.92 -8.07
N CYS A 189 11.75 -6.65 -7.01
CA CYS A 189 12.16 -7.64 -6.03
C CYS A 189 12.29 -7.01 -4.64
N PRO A 190 12.27 -7.79 -3.54
CA PRO A 190 12.48 -7.23 -2.21
C PRO A 190 13.86 -6.59 -2.07
N VAL A 191 13.89 -5.36 -1.56
CA VAL A 191 15.11 -4.71 -1.10
C VAL A 191 14.87 -4.23 0.33
N VAL A 192 15.65 -4.76 1.27
CA VAL A 192 15.48 -4.49 2.70
C VAL A 192 16.62 -3.63 3.21
N ASP A 193 16.28 -2.58 3.93
CA ASP A 193 17.27 -1.71 4.57
C ASP A 193 17.95 -2.43 5.73
N ARG A 194 19.24 -2.65 5.59
CA ARG A 194 20.18 -3.21 6.58
C ARG A 194 21.36 -2.27 6.82
N THR A 195 21.21 -0.97 6.46
CA THR A 195 22.29 0.01 6.58
C THR A 195 22.61 0.39 8.02
N GLY A 196 21.63 0.28 8.92
CA GLY A 196 21.72 0.82 10.28
C GLY A 196 21.72 2.34 10.36
N LEU A 197 21.55 3.04 9.25
CA LEU A 197 21.53 4.51 9.21
C LEU A 197 20.15 5.03 9.56
N THR A 198 20.08 5.92 10.53
CA THR A 198 18.84 6.58 10.97
C THR A 198 18.81 8.03 10.51
N GLY A 199 17.59 8.57 10.30
CA GLY A 199 17.39 9.95 9.86
C GLY A 199 17.10 10.08 8.37
N PHE A 200 17.32 11.30 7.86
CA PHE A 200 17.04 11.64 6.47
C PHE A 200 18.31 12.17 5.81
N PHE A 201 18.46 11.85 4.54
CA PHE A 201 19.68 12.12 3.79
C PHE A 201 19.37 12.78 2.46
N ASP A 202 20.34 13.62 2.02
CA ASP A 202 20.35 14.25 0.72
C ASP A 202 21.54 13.75 -0.09
N PHE A 203 21.30 13.60 -1.39
CA PHE A 203 22.33 13.33 -2.39
C PHE A 203 21.83 13.72 -3.77
N GLN A 204 22.72 14.30 -4.56
CA GLN A 204 22.46 14.57 -5.97
C GLN A 204 23.73 14.37 -6.77
N GLN A 205 23.63 13.60 -7.85
CA GLN A 205 24.74 13.39 -8.78
C GLN A 205 24.22 13.13 -10.18
N ASP A 206 24.93 13.67 -11.17
CA ASP A 206 24.75 13.32 -12.57
C ASP A 206 25.69 12.18 -12.93
N LEU A 207 25.17 11.16 -13.59
CA LEU A 207 25.90 9.98 -14.06
C LEU A 207 25.76 9.87 -15.56
N THR A 208 26.85 9.50 -16.23
CA THR A 208 26.82 9.11 -17.64
C THR A 208 26.88 7.59 -17.70
N LEU A 209 25.93 6.99 -18.42
CA LEU A 209 25.83 5.54 -18.58
C LEU A 209 26.48 5.13 -19.91
N ASP A 210 27.35 4.15 -19.88
CA ASP A 210 28.12 3.69 -21.06
C ASP A 210 27.30 2.81 -22.01
N ALA A 211 26.11 2.37 -21.59
CA ALA A 211 25.26 1.43 -22.34
C ALA A 211 23.79 1.85 -22.31
N ALA A 212 22.96 1.11 -23.04
CA ALA A 212 21.51 1.27 -22.98
C ALA A 212 21.02 1.26 -21.53
N PHE A 213 20.08 2.16 -21.23
CA PHE A 213 19.53 2.35 -19.90
C PHE A 213 18.91 1.04 -19.35
N ASP A 214 19.53 0.47 -18.33
CA ASP A 214 19.06 -0.67 -17.58
C ASP A 214 18.94 -0.28 -16.09
N LEU A 215 17.71 -0.21 -15.59
CA LEU A 215 17.43 0.26 -14.22
C LEU A 215 18.13 -0.55 -13.12
N PRO A 216 18.11 -1.89 -13.11
CA PRO A 216 18.86 -2.67 -12.14
C PRO A 216 20.34 -2.32 -12.12
N ARG A 217 20.99 -2.25 -13.30
CA ARG A 217 22.41 -1.94 -13.44
C ARG A 217 22.75 -0.57 -12.84
N VAL A 218 21.91 0.42 -13.04
CA VAL A 218 22.11 1.76 -12.49
C VAL A 218 22.27 1.74 -10.98
N PHE A 219 21.49 0.94 -10.27
CA PHE A 219 21.62 0.85 -8.82
C PHE A 219 22.94 0.21 -8.38
N PHE A 220 23.40 -0.81 -9.10
CA PHE A 220 24.71 -1.42 -8.82
C PHE A 220 25.90 -0.51 -9.12
N GLU A 221 25.74 0.45 -10.02
CA GLU A 221 26.79 1.44 -10.34
C GLU A 221 26.79 2.62 -9.38
N ILE A 222 25.59 3.10 -8.96
CA ILE A 222 25.51 4.31 -8.16
C ILE A 222 25.66 4.08 -6.65
N LEU A 223 25.08 3.03 -6.11
CA LEU A 223 25.07 2.82 -4.66
C LEU A 223 26.48 2.74 -4.06
N PRO A 224 27.47 2.08 -4.69
CA PRO A 224 28.85 2.12 -4.20
C PRO A 224 29.45 3.54 -4.17
N SER A 225 29.07 4.41 -5.11
CA SER A 225 29.53 5.81 -5.08
C SER A 225 28.98 6.59 -3.89
N LEU A 226 27.87 6.13 -3.28
CA LEU A 226 27.26 6.66 -2.07
C LEU A 226 27.82 6.04 -0.78
N GLY A 227 28.63 4.99 -0.88
CA GLY A 227 29.02 4.14 0.25
C GLY A 227 27.89 3.21 0.69
N LEU A 228 27.06 2.77 -0.27
CA LEU A 228 25.98 1.80 -0.08
C LEU A 228 26.17 0.62 -1.03
N ASN A 229 25.67 -0.56 -0.65
CA ASN A 229 25.77 -1.76 -1.48
C ASN A 229 24.49 -2.59 -1.44
N LEU A 230 24.22 -3.31 -2.53
CA LEU A 230 23.19 -4.33 -2.63
C LEU A 230 23.85 -5.72 -2.56
N HIS A 231 23.50 -6.49 -1.55
CA HIS A 231 23.92 -7.88 -1.41
C HIS A 231 22.75 -8.80 -1.66
N PRO A 232 22.89 -9.84 -2.54
CA PRO A 232 21.84 -10.82 -2.73
C PRO A 232 21.40 -11.45 -1.41
N ALA A 233 20.11 -11.53 -1.17
CA ALA A 233 19.52 -12.07 0.04
C ALA A 233 18.17 -12.75 -0.26
N LYS A 234 17.76 -13.66 0.63
CA LYS A 234 16.38 -14.13 0.68
C LYS A 234 15.68 -13.40 1.82
N GLU A 235 14.68 -12.60 1.45
CA GLU A 235 13.98 -11.77 2.43
C GLU A 235 12.55 -12.28 2.65
N PRO A 236 12.12 -12.47 3.91
CA PRO A 236 10.74 -12.78 4.22
C PRO A 236 9.86 -11.61 3.78
N THR A 237 9.01 -11.87 2.80
CA THR A 237 8.17 -10.85 2.15
C THR A 237 6.72 -11.27 2.25
N GLU A 238 5.88 -10.36 2.74
CA GLU A 238 4.44 -10.56 2.69
C GLU A 238 3.97 -10.45 1.24
N ILE A 239 3.24 -11.45 0.77
CA ILE A 239 2.63 -11.47 -0.55
C ILE A 239 1.11 -11.62 -0.44
N LEU A 240 0.42 -11.07 -1.41
CA LEU A 240 -1.01 -11.16 -1.58
C LEU A 240 -1.32 -12.26 -2.59
N VAL A 241 -1.98 -13.31 -2.15
CA VAL A 241 -2.29 -14.47 -2.99
C VAL A 241 -3.74 -14.42 -3.43
N ILE A 242 -3.97 -14.59 -4.74
CA ILE A 242 -5.30 -14.69 -5.32
C ILE A 242 -5.75 -16.15 -5.22
N ASP A 243 -6.66 -16.44 -4.29
CA ASP A 243 -7.25 -17.77 -4.11
C ASP A 243 -8.28 -18.08 -5.18
N ARG A 244 -9.10 -17.06 -5.48
CA ARG A 244 -10.19 -17.19 -6.45
C ARG A 244 -10.45 -15.84 -7.12
N ALA A 245 -10.73 -15.91 -8.41
CA ALA A 245 -11.30 -14.82 -9.17
C ALA A 245 -12.23 -15.37 -10.25
N THR A 246 -13.30 -14.66 -10.57
CA THR A 246 -14.24 -14.97 -11.67
C THR A 246 -14.36 -13.75 -12.57
N LYS A 247 -14.51 -13.97 -13.89
CA LYS A 247 -14.72 -12.85 -14.80
C LYS A 247 -16.04 -12.15 -14.47
N PRO A 248 -16.09 -10.81 -14.47
CA PRO A 248 -17.33 -10.11 -14.21
C PRO A 248 -18.35 -10.42 -15.30
N SER A 249 -19.61 -10.58 -14.90
CA SER A 249 -20.71 -10.60 -15.87
C SER A 249 -20.81 -9.22 -16.55
N ALA A 250 -21.11 -9.21 -17.86
CA ALA A 250 -21.38 -7.94 -18.54
C ALA A 250 -22.55 -7.22 -17.84
N ASN A 251 -22.34 -5.94 -17.53
CA ASN A 251 -23.43 -5.07 -17.02
C ASN A 251 -24.29 -4.62 -18.16
#